data_c8b052e66c3d4275036ccb48be7ae671
#
_entry.id   c8b052e66c3d4275036ccb48be7ae671
#
_cell.length_a   1.000
_cell.length_b   1.000
_cell.length_c   1.000
_cell.angle_alpha   90.00
_cell.angle_beta   90.00
_cell.angle_gamma   90.00
#
_symmetry.space_group_name_H-M   'P 1'
#
loop_
_entity.id
_entity.type
_entity.pdbx_description
1 polymer ?
#
loop_
_entity_poly.entity_id
_entity_poly.type
_entity_poly.pdbx_seq_one_letter_code
_entity_poly.pdbx_strand_id
1 'polypeptide(L)'
;MARSPSGGIDDDAHFYRKTWLVCPKCAHRFAFEVMRALPEYPVTCPACSLAYDVRILRVRAKSSRGSRAQNRRSFSIRVLAPTGAEDLIEFDNAGYHDFELRSRDTLIASFRKGRIVQVYNVNVARYMAISNPRCFVASWVFGPASDEVDALRRFRDQSLLGRPAGRLFVAAYYRCGPHLVRAASVVPGSRRALRSALRVIVRLARPRSAR
;
A
#
# COMPACT_ATOMS: atom_id res chain seq x y z
N MET A 1 29.47 -35.83 19.07
CA MET A 1 28.51 -36.12 18.01
C MET A 1 27.48 -34.98 17.95
N ALA A 2 27.70 -33.99 17.11
CA ALA A 2 26.82 -32.86 16.91
C ALA A 2 25.80 -33.24 15.84
N ARG A 3 24.51 -33.24 16.17
CA ARG A 3 23.42 -33.43 15.21
C ARG A 3 23.26 -32.12 14.41
N SER A 4 23.52 -32.20 13.11
CA SER A 4 23.12 -31.16 12.14
C SER A 4 21.60 -30.94 12.17
N PRO A 5 21.10 -29.72 12.17
CA PRO A 5 19.69 -29.44 11.96
C PRO A 5 19.41 -29.50 10.44
N SER A 6 19.17 -30.72 9.93
CA SER A 6 18.55 -30.90 8.61
C SER A 6 17.03 -30.74 8.79
N GLY A 7 16.53 -29.54 8.75
CA GLY A 7 15.11 -29.23 8.91
C GLY A 7 14.69 -28.14 7.93
N GLY A 8 14.13 -28.52 6.77
CA GLY A 8 13.01 -27.80 6.22
C GLY A 8 13.26 -26.65 5.28
N ILE A 9 14.19 -26.74 4.33
CA ILE A 9 14.24 -25.77 3.19
C ILE A 9 13.27 -26.18 2.06
N ASP A 10 12.89 -27.45 1.95
CA ASP A 10 12.12 -27.96 0.82
C ASP A 10 10.61 -27.66 0.86
N ASP A 11 9.99 -27.55 2.03
CA ASP A 11 8.57 -27.18 2.14
C ASP A 11 8.31 -25.71 1.80
N ASP A 12 9.28 -24.82 2.02
CA ASP A 12 9.18 -23.41 1.71
C ASP A 12 9.28 -23.13 0.19
N ALA A 13 10.02 -23.95 -0.56
CA ALA A 13 10.18 -23.78 -2.00
C ALA A 13 8.87 -24.05 -2.78
N HIS A 14 8.04 -24.97 -2.32
CA HIS A 14 6.75 -25.27 -2.95
C HIS A 14 5.73 -24.15 -2.77
N PHE A 15 5.80 -23.42 -1.69
CA PHE A 15 4.87 -22.36 -1.34
C PHE A 15 4.97 -21.13 -2.27
N TYR A 16 6.17 -20.84 -2.80
CA TYR A 16 6.40 -19.68 -3.67
C TYR A 16 6.11 -19.95 -5.15
N ARG A 17 5.87 -21.20 -5.58
CA ARG A 17 5.68 -21.53 -7.01
C ARG A 17 4.41 -20.97 -7.60
N LYS A 18 3.31 -20.90 -6.85
CA LYS A 18 2.04 -20.36 -7.33
C LYS A 18 1.33 -19.61 -6.21
N THR A 19 0.99 -18.36 -6.45
CA THR A 19 0.28 -17.53 -5.49
C THR A 19 -0.75 -16.64 -6.19
N TRP A 20 -1.59 -16.00 -5.41
CA TRP A 20 -2.55 -15.03 -5.90
C TRP A 20 -2.10 -13.63 -5.55
N LEU A 21 -2.14 -12.74 -6.54
CA LEU A 21 -1.90 -11.32 -6.34
C LEU A 21 -3.21 -10.54 -6.39
N VAL A 22 -3.25 -9.43 -5.66
CA VAL A 22 -4.34 -8.47 -5.70
C VAL A 22 -3.78 -7.15 -6.19
N CYS A 23 -4.32 -6.61 -7.26
CA CYS A 23 -3.84 -5.35 -7.81
C CYS A 23 -4.12 -4.18 -6.87
N PRO A 24 -3.13 -3.36 -6.51
CA PRO A 24 -3.32 -2.23 -5.58
C PRO A 24 -4.15 -1.08 -6.17
N LYS A 25 -4.44 -1.08 -7.48
CA LYS A 25 -5.25 -0.06 -8.14
C LYS A 25 -6.70 -0.46 -8.34
N CYS A 26 -6.95 -1.66 -8.89
CA CYS A 26 -8.30 -2.11 -9.29
C CYS A 26 -8.82 -3.27 -8.46
N ALA A 27 -8.05 -3.79 -7.50
CA ALA A 27 -8.36 -4.95 -6.66
C ALA A 27 -8.59 -6.26 -7.45
N HIS A 28 -8.27 -6.29 -8.76
CA HIS A 28 -8.33 -7.52 -9.55
C HIS A 28 -7.39 -8.56 -8.98
N ARG A 29 -7.91 -9.79 -8.79
CA ARG A 29 -7.15 -10.93 -8.30
C ARG A 29 -6.74 -11.82 -9.46
N PHE A 30 -5.45 -12.18 -9.53
CA PHE A 30 -4.91 -13.02 -10.60
C PHE A 30 -3.82 -13.94 -10.07
N ALA A 31 -3.62 -15.05 -10.76
CA ALA A 31 -2.58 -16.02 -10.44
C ALA A 31 -1.21 -15.47 -10.83
N PHE A 32 -0.21 -15.76 -10.03
CA PHE A 32 1.18 -15.41 -10.26
C PHE A 32 2.07 -16.63 -10.01
N GLU A 33 2.91 -16.97 -10.96
CA GLU A 33 3.87 -18.05 -10.84
C GLU A 33 5.28 -17.51 -10.59
N VAL A 34 5.91 -18.06 -9.56
CA VAL A 34 7.28 -17.73 -9.19
C VAL A 34 8.20 -18.76 -9.76
N MET A 35 8.92 -18.39 -10.83
CA MET A 35 9.85 -19.29 -11.55
C MET A 35 11.18 -19.47 -10.82
N ARG A 36 11.59 -18.47 -10.04
CA ARG A 36 12.84 -18.47 -9.27
C ARG A 36 12.72 -17.53 -8.07
N ALA A 37 13.53 -17.76 -7.05
CA ALA A 37 13.59 -16.89 -5.88
C ALA A 37 14.27 -15.55 -6.24
N LEU A 38 13.52 -14.47 -6.18
CA LEU A 38 14.01 -13.11 -6.36
C LEU A 38 13.65 -12.26 -5.14
N PRO A 39 14.42 -11.23 -4.83
CA PRO A 39 14.08 -10.29 -3.76
C PRO A 39 12.83 -9.49 -4.09
N GLU A 40 12.56 -9.23 -5.36
CA GLU A 40 11.45 -8.44 -5.86
C GLU A 40 11.03 -8.91 -7.26
N TYR A 41 9.74 -8.91 -7.54
CA TYR A 41 9.18 -9.36 -8.80
C TYR A 41 8.43 -8.21 -9.47
N PRO A 42 8.81 -7.81 -10.71
CA PRO A 42 8.03 -6.86 -11.49
C PRO A 42 6.73 -7.51 -11.96
N VAL A 43 5.62 -6.83 -11.77
CA VAL A 43 4.28 -7.32 -12.08
C VAL A 43 3.48 -6.28 -12.85
N THR A 44 2.76 -6.73 -13.87
CA THR A 44 1.77 -5.90 -14.57
C THR A 44 0.37 -6.49 -14.37
N CYS A 45 -0.55 -5.69 -13.90
CA CYS A 45 -1.92 -6.13 -13.70
C CYS A 45 -2.61 -6.39 -15.05
N PRO A 46 -3.18 -7.59 -15.30
CA PRO A 46 -3.83 -7.90 -16.58
C PRO A 46 -5.12 -7.09 -16.81
N ALA A 47 -5.78 -6.62 -15.75
CA ALA A 47 -7.05 -5.91 -15.89
C ALA A 47 -6.90 -4.38 -16.08
N CYS A 48 -5.84 -3.75 -15.57
CA CYS A 48 -5.71 -2.28 -15.62
C CYS A 48 -4.32 -1.80 -16.05
N SER A 49 -3.44 -2.73 -16.47
CA SER A 49 -2.08 -2.49 -16.94
C SER A 49 -1.19 -1.68 -15.97
N LEU A 50 -1.53 -1.69 -14.66
CA LEU A 50 -0.66 -1.08 -13.66
C LEU A 50 0.60 -1.92 -13.50
N ALA A 51 1.77 -1.30 -13.73
CA ALA A 51 3.06 -1.89 -13.37
C ALA A 51 3.40 -1.55 -11.90
N TYR A 52 3.84 -2.56 -11.15
CA TYR A 52 4.25 -2.45 -9.77
C TYR A 52 5.16 -3.64 -9.40
N ASP A 53 5.86 -3.54 -8.29
CA ASP A 53 6.75 -4.58 -7.82
C ASP A 53 6.13 -5.28 -6.62
N VAL A 54 6.41 -6.57 -6.45
CA VAL A 54 5.96 -7.35 -5.30
C VAL A 54 7.13 -8.07 -4.64
N ARG A 55 7.09 -8.13 -3.30
CA ARG A 55 7.94 -9.02 -2.51
C ARG A 55 7.06 -10.07 -1.87
N ILE A 56 7.44 -11.34 -2.02
CA ILE A 56 6.76 -12.47 -1.40
C ILE A 56 7.61 -12.89 -0.19
N LEU A 57 7.03 -12.84 0.98
CA LEU A 57 7.77 -12.85 2.23
C LEU A 57 7.12 -13.78 3.25
N ARG A 58 7.93 -14.45 4.05
CA ARG A 58 7.46 -15.24 5.19
C ARG A 58 7.54 -14.40 6.47
N VAL A 59 6.45 -14.25 7.19
CA VAL A 59 6.41 -13.50 8.44
C VAL A 59 7.14 -14.25 9.54
N ARG A 60 8.04 -13.57 10.23
CA ARG A 60 8.71 -14.05 11.46
C ARG A 60 8.04 -13.47 12.70
N ALA A 61 7.83 -12.17 12.71
CA ALA A 61 7.19 -11.48 13.83
C ALA A 61 6.47 -10.22 13.32
N LYS A 62 5.41 -9.84 14.01
CA LYS A 62 4.70 -8.58 13.78
C LYS A 62 4.62 -7.79 15.08
N SER A 63 4.92 -6.52 15.02
CA SER A 63 4.61 -5.52 16.04
C SER A 63 3.75 -4.43 15.42
N SER A 64 2.76 -3.95 16.14
CA SER A 64 1.97 -2.81 15.69
C SER A 64 1.57 -1.93 16.85
N ARG A 65 1.56 -0.61 16.62
CA ARG A 65 1.16 0.40 17.59
C ARG A 65 0.08 1.30 17.00
N GLY A 66 -1.11 1.26 17.57
CA GLY A 66 -2.24 2.09 17.16
C GLY A 66 -2.36 3.35 18.00
N SER A 67 -2.67 4.48 17.37
CA SER A 67 -3.06 5.72 18.02
C SER A 67 -4.47 6.12 17.60
N ARG A 68 -5.42 6.07 18.52
CA ARG A 68 -6.81 6.52 18.26
C ARG A 68 -6.87 8.03 18.03
N ALA A 69 -6.08 8.79 18.77
CA ALA A 69 -6.04 10.26 18.66
C ALA A 69 -5.57 10.71 17.28
N GLN A 70 -4.63 9.96 16.69
CA GLN A 70 -4.09 10.25 15.35
C GLN A 70 -4.80 9.48 14.23
N ASN A 71 -5.75 8.60 14.57
CA ASN A 71 -6.40 7.66 13.64
C ASN A 71 -5.38 6.95 12.73
N ARG A 72 -4.33 6.40 13.35
CA ARG A 72 -3.18 5.82 12.65
C ARG A 72 -2.69 4.58 13.38
N ARG A 73 -2.18 3.62 12.64
CA ARG A 73 -1.43 2.48 13.16
C ARG A 73 -0.11 2.33 12.41
N SER A 74 0.97 2.18 13.17
CA SER A 74 2.31 1.85 12.66
C SER A 74 2.51 0.34 12.76
N PHE A 75 3.10 -0.23 11.75
CA PHE A 75 3.43 -1.64 11.65
C PHE A 75 4.93 -1.81 11.46
N SER A 76 5.50 -2.80 12.16
CA SER A 76 6.86 -3.27 12.00
C SER A 76 6.82 -4.79 11.91
N ILE A 77 7.19 -5.34 10.75
CA ILE A 77 7.03 -6.76 10.43
C ILE A 77 8.40 -7.31 10.04
N ARG A 78 8.92 -8.23 10.87
CA ARG A 78 10.11 -9.02 10.51
C ARG A 78 9.72 -10.10 9.55
N VAL A 79 10.43 -10.22 8.46
CA VAL A 79 10.13 -11.12 7.34
C VAL A 79 11.38 -11.86 6.88
N LEU A 80 11.16 -13.00 6.24
CA LEU A 80 12.18 -13.77 5.55
C LEU A 80 11.86 -13.73 4.06
N ALA A 81 12.81 -13.29 3.25
CA ALA A 81 12.71 -13.33 1.80
C ALA A 81 12.94 -14.75 1.26
N PRO A 82 12.51 -15.08 0.03
CA PRO A 82 12.76 -16.37 -0.62
C PRO A 82 14.25 -16.70 -0.76
N THR A 83 15.10 -15.67 -0.76
CA THR A 83 16.56 -15.79 -0.80
C THR A 83 17.19 -16.19 0.53
N GLY A 84 16.39 -16.32 1.61
CA GLY A 84 16.85 -16.58 2.97
C GLY A 84 17.27 -15.32 3.73
N ALA A 85 17.23 -14.13 3.11
CA ALA A 85 17.56 -12.89 3.78
C ALA A 85 16.43 -12.44 4.71
N GLU A 86 16.78 -12.04 5.93
CA GLU A 86 15.85 -11.38 6.84
C GLU A 86 15.77 -9.88 6.51
N ASP A 87 14.55 -9.33 6.57
CA ASP A 87 14.27 -7.93 6.31
C ASP A 87 13.20 -7.41 7.28
N LEU A 88 13.11 -6.09 7.41
CA LEU A 88 12.14 -5.40 8.23
C LEU A 88 11.28 -4.50 7.36
N ILE A 89 9.97 -4.77 7.33
CA ILE A 89 9.03 -3.93 6.63
C ILE A 89 8.32 -3.03 7.63
N GLU A 90 8.47 -1.74 7.44
CA GLU A 90 7.83 -0.72 8.27
C GLU A 90 6.92 0.18 7.43
N PHE A 91 5.72 0.40 7.92
CA PHE A 91 4.78 1.33 7.31
C PHE A 91 3.73 1.83 8.30
N ASP A 92 3.17 2.97 7.95
CA ASP A 92 2.03 3.54 8.66
C ASP A 92 0.76 3.41 7.81
N ASN A 93 -0.34 3.11 8.46
CA ASN A 93 -1.65 3.10 7.81
C ASN A 93 -2.63 4.06 8.50
N ALA A 94 -3.51 4.65 7.72
CA ALA A 94 -4.66 5.39 8.25
C ALA A 94 -5.66 4.42 8.89
N GLY A 95 -6.25 4.84 10.00
CA GLY A 95 -7.07 3.96 10.84
C GLY A 95 -6.23 3.24 11.89
N TYR A 96 -6.86 2.90 13.00
CA TYR A 96 -6.19 2.19 14.10
C TYR A 96 -6.44 0.67 14.07
N HIS A 97 -7.17 0.17 13.07
CA HIS A 97 -7.45 -1.26 12.92
C HIS A 97 -6.17 -2.05 12.65
N ASP A 98 -6.07 -3.18 13.28
CA ASP A 98 -4.96 -4.09 13.07
C ASP A 98 -5.14 -4.91 11.79
N PHE A 99 -4.03 -5.35 11.23
CA PHE A 99 -3.99 -6.27 10.10
C PHE A 99 -3.64 -7.66 10.60
N GLU A 100 -4.53 -8.62 10.34
CA GLU A 100 -4.32 -9.99 10.79
C GLU A 100 -3.12 -10.60 10.08
N LEU A 101 -2.10 -10.91 10.87
CA LEU A 101 -0.86 -11.49 10.38
C LEU A 101 -0.21 -12.27 11.53
N ARG A 102 0.08 -13.52 11.28
CA ARG A 102 0.69 -14.44 12.24
C ARG A 102 2.10 -14.83 11.80
N SER A 103 2.90 -15.34 12.73
CA SER A 103 4.18 -15.97 12.38
C SER A 103 3.95 -17.12 11.39
N ARG A 104 4.82 -17.24 10.41
CA ARG A 104 4.75 -18.19 9.29
C ARG A 104 3.68 -17.88 8.22
N ASP A 105 2.89 -16.83 8.36
CA ASP A 105 2.03 -16.38 7.26
C ASP A 105 2.88 -15.92 6.09
N THR A 106 2.30 -16.01 4.90
CA THR A 106 2.87 -15.42 3.70
C THR A 106 2.28 -14.05 3.50
N LEU A 107 3.18 -13.09 3.48
CA LEU A 107 2.90 -11.70 3.21
C LEU A 107 3.37 -11.34 1.81
N ILE A 108 2.49 -10.80 1.00
CA ILE A 108 2.86 -10.16 -0.26
C ILE A 108 2.81 -8.65 -0.05
N ALA A 109 3.94 -8.00 -0.18
CA ALA A 109 4.07 -6.56 -0.11
C ALA A 109 4.19 -6.00 -1.53
N SER A 110 3.25 -5.12 -1.92
CA SER A 110 3.23 -4.47 -3.23
C SER A 110 3.85 -3.08 -3.13
N PHE A 111 4.78 -2.80 -4.04
CA PHE A 111 5.53 -1.53 -4.08
C PHE A 111 5.23 -0.79 -5.38
N ARG A 112 5.26 0.53 -5.30
CA ARG A 112 5.22 1.41 -6.46
C ARG A 112 6.18 2.57 -6.25
N LYS A 113 7.13 2.74 -7.17
CA LYS A 113 8.17 3.76 -7.06
C LYS A 113 8.91 3.70 -5.70
N GLY A 114 9.28 2.48 -5.27
CA GLY A 114 9.97 2.22 -4.02
C GLY A 114 9.14 2.40 -2.74
N ARG A 115 7.83 2.66 -2.86
CA ARG A 115 6.93 2.82 -1.70
C ARG A 115 5.96 1.66 -1.60
N ILE A 116 5.78 1.14 -0.40
CA ILE A 116 4.77 0.13 -0.12
C ILE A 116 3.38 0.73 -0.27
N VAL A 117 2.53 0.08 -1.07
CA VAL A 117 1.16 0.56 -1.39
C VAL A 117 0.07 -0.40 -0.94
N GLN A 118 0.41 -1.66 -0.72
CA GLN A 118 -0.50 -2.69 -0.24
C GLN A 118 0.27 -3.82 0.41
N VAL A 119 -0.33 -4.44 1.40
CA VAL A 119 0.06 -5.74 1.95
C VAL A 119 -1.10 -6.72 1.79
N TYR A 120 -0.79 -7.96 1.45
CA TYR A 120 -1.74 -9.04 1.29
C TYR A 120 -1.28 -10.26 2.08
N ASN A 121 -2.09 -10.71 3.03
CA ASN A 121 -1.89 -11.97 3.72
C ASN A 121 -2.56 -13.09 2.92
N VAL A 122 -1.75 -13.97 2.35
CA VAL A 122 -2.22 -15.07 1.49
C VAL A 122 -3.02 -16.10 2.28
N ASN A 123 -2.62 -16.38 3.52
CA ASN A 123 -3.18 -17.44 4.36
C ASN A 123 -4.64 -17.17 4.75
N VAL A 124 -4.99 -15.91 4.98
CA VAL A 124 -6.37 -15.50 5.33
C VAL A 124 -7.07 -14.77 4.19
N ALA A 125 -6.44 -14.67 3.02
CA ALA A 125 -6.94 -13.99 1.82
C ALA A 125 -7.39 -12.54 2.08
N ARG A 126 -6.71 -11.82 2.97
CA ARG A 126 -7.01 -10.42 3.32
C ARG A 126 -5.90 -9.49 2.85
N TYR A 127 -6.29 -8.36 2.31
CA TYR A 127 -5.36 -7.30 1.95
C TYR A 127 -5.68 -6.00 2.69
N MET A 128 -4.64 -5.20 2.88
CA MET A 128 -4.75 -3.85 3.39
C MET A 128 -4.04 -2.92 2.40
N ALA A 129 -4.82 -2.03 1.77
CA ALA A 129 -4.25 -0.94 1.01
C ALA A 129 -3.63 0.06 1.97
N ILE A 130 -2.34 0.35 1.78
CA ILE A 130 -1.64 1.32 2.61
C ILE A 130 -2.01 2.70 2.13
N SER A 131 -2.95 3.28 2.84
CA SER A 131 -3.33 4.67 2.64
C SER A 131 -2.30 5.51 3.39
N ASN A 132 -1.46 6.23 2.64
CA ASN A 132 -0.74 7.34 3.27
C ASN A 132 -1.80 8.24 3.93
N PRO A 133 -1.78 8.41 5.28
CA PRO A 133 -2.82 9.16 6.00
C PRO A 133 -2.99 10.61 5.49
N ARG A 134 -2.13 11.03 4.59
CA ARG A 134 -2.02 12.42 4.09
C ARG A 134 -2.74 12.69 2.77
N CYS A 135 -3.58 11.76 2.22
CA CYS A 135 -4.35 11.98 0.98
C CYS A 135 -5.68 11.23 0.98
N PHE A 136 -6.48 11.35 2.06
CA PHE A 136 -7.71 10.58 2.27
C PHE A 136 -8.69 10.63 1.08
N VAL A 137 -9.10 11.84 0.67
CA VAL A 137 -10.11 12.00 -0.37
C VAL A 137 -9.59 11.52 -1.72
N ALA A 138 -8.36 11.91 -2.09
CA ALA A 138 -7.76 11.49 -3.35
C ALA A 138 -7.54 9.98 -3.43
N SER A 139 -7.06 9.35 -2.33
CA SER A 139 -6.87 7.90 -2.28
C SER A 139 -8.20 7.13 -2.34
N TRP A 140 -9.25 7.66 -1.72
CA TRP A 140 -10.59 7.08 -1.81
C TRP A 140 -11.19 7.18 -3.22
N VAL A 141 -10.95 8.31 -3.91
CA VAL A 141 -11.52 8.58 -5.25
C VAL A 141 -10.78 7.83 -6.36
N PHE A 142 -9.45 7.88 -6.36
CA PHE A 142 -8.59 7.38 -7.44
C PHE A 142 -7.91 6.04 -7.13
N GLY A 143 -7.91 5.62 -5.88
CA GLY A 143 -7.07 4.53 -5.38
C GLY A 143 -5.70 5.03 -4.88
N PRO A 144 -5.16 4.38 -3.83
CA PRO A 144 -3.94 4.85 -3.13
C PRO A 144 -2.68 4.84 -4.00
N ALA A 145 -2.65 3.99 -5.04
CA ALA A 145 -1.52 3.81 -5.95
C ALA A 145 -1.72 4.49 -7.33
N SER A 146 -2.61 5.48 -7.44
CA SER A 146 -2.86 6.17 -8.71
C SER A 146 -1.87 7.31 -8.96
N ASP A 147 -1.63 7.62 -10.25
CA ASP A 147 -0.77 8.74 -10.66
C ASP A 147 -1.35 10.09 -10.24
N GLU A 148 -2.67 10.18 -10.14
CA GLU A 148 -3.38 11.36 -9.66
C GLU A 148 -3.04 11.65 -8.20
N VAL A 149 -3.02 10.61 -7.35
CA VAL A 149 -2.64 10.75 -5.93
C VAL A 149 -1.18 11.17 -5.80
N ASP A 150 -0.29 10.59 -6.61
CA ASP A 150 1.12 10.97 -6.61
C ASP A 150 1.34 12.41 -7.10
N ALA A 151 0.58 12.88 -8.09
CA ALA A 151 0.61 14.26 -8.54
C ALA A 151 0.16 15.23 -7.43
N LEU A 152 -0.94 14.91 -6.73
CA LEU A 152 -1.46 15.73 -5.62
C LEU A 152 -0.50 15.73 -4.41
N ARG A 153 0.19 14.62 -4.13
CA ARG A 153 1.23 14.57 -3.10
C ARG A 153 2.40 15.49 -3.43
N ARG A 154 2.90 15.43 -4.67
CA ARG A 154 3.98 16.33 -5.12
C ARG A 154 3.56 17.78 -5.04
N PHE A 155 2.36 18.12 -5.50
CA PHE A 155 1.82 19.47 -5.42
C PHE A 155 1.74 19.96 -3.96
N ARG A 156 1.23 19.14 -3.05
CA ARG A 156 1.21 19.45 -1.62
C ARG A 156 2.62 19.74 -1.10
N ASP A 157 3.57 18.84 -1.37
CA ASP A 157 4.92 18.91 -0.80
C ASP A 157 5.72 20.08 -1.38
N GLN A 158 5.56 20.37 -2.67
CA GLN A 158 6.31 21.41 -3.36
C GLN A 158 5.66 22.81 -3.28
N SER A 159 4.32 22.87 -3.33
CA SER A 159 3.62 24.14 -3.47
C SER A 159 2.88 24.59 -2.22
N LEU A 160 2.31 23.66 -1.43
CA LEU A 160 1.49 24.03 -0.28
C LEU A 160 2.34 24.11 1.01
N LEU A 161 3.19 23.10 1.28
CA LEU A 161 3.93 23.06 2.55
C LEU A 161 5.00 24.14 2.68
N GLY A 162 5.46 24.72 1.58
CA GLY A 162 6.37 25.86 1.57
C GLY A 162 5.75 27.19 2.02
N ARG A 163 4.39 27.28 2.07
CA ARG A 163 3.67 28.52 2.36
C ARG A 163 2.87 28.41 3.66
N PRO A 164 2.79 29.45 4.53
CA PRO A 164 2.04 29.39 5.77
C PRO A 164 0.56 29.05 5.56
N ALA A 165 -0.11 29.70 4.61
CA ALA A 165 -1.51 29.42 4.25
C ALA A 165 -1.69 27.99 3.73
N GLY A 166 -0.74 27.47 2.95
CA GLY A 166 -0.76 26.11 2.47
C GLY A 166 -0.63 25.07 3.60
N ARG A 167 0.22 25.34 4.60
CA ARG A 167 0.33 24.48 5.79
C ARG A 167 -0.98 24.46 6.59
N LEU A 168 -1.63 25.61 6.76
CA LEU A 168 -2.93 25.70 7.44
C LEU A 168 -4.00 24.91 6.67
N PHE A 169 -4.07 25.07 5.35
CA PHE A 169 -4.98 24.31 4.48
C PHE A 169 -4.76 22.80 4.62
N VAL A 170 -3.50 22.36 4.56
CA VAL A 170 -3.14 20.93 4.71
C VAL A 170 -3.51 20.40 6.08
N ALA A 171 -3.31 21.18 7.15
CA ALA A 171 -3.71 20.80 8.52
C ALA A 171 -5.24 20.65 8.63
N ALA A 172 -5.99 21.62 8.11
CA ALA A 172 -7.46 21.57 8.07
C ALA A 172 -7.97 20.38 7.25
N TYR A 173 -7.36 20.15 6.07
CA TYR A 173 -7.69 18.99 5.22
C TYR A 173 -7.46 17.67 5.95
N TYR A 174 -6.39 17.54 6.74
CA TYR A 174 -6.14 16.30 7.49
C TYR A 174 -7.12 16.09 8.62
N ARG A 175 -7.61 17.15 9.21
CA ARG A 175 -8.62 17.09 10.27
C ARG A 175 -9.99 16.73 9.72
N CYS A 176 -10.37 17.33 8.58
CA CYS A 176 -11.70 17.16 7.97
C CYS A 176 -11.79 16.01 6.95
N GLY A 177 -10.67 15.62 6.32
CA GLY A 177 -10.63 14.62 5.25
C GLY A 177 -11.29 13.29 5.58
N PRO A 178 -11.06 12.67 6.75
CA PRO A 178 -11.73 11.43 7.12
C PRO A 178 -13.25 11.57 7.25
N HIS A 179 -13.73 12.71 7.75
CA HIS A 179 -15.16 13.00 7.88
C HIS A 179 -15.79 13.23 6.52
N LEU A 180 -15.10 13.93 5.61
CA LEU A 180 -15.54 14.13 4.23
C LEU A 180 -15.68 12.80 3.48
N VAL A 181 -14.71 11.89 3.60
CA VAL A 181 -14.79 10.57 2.98
C VAL A 181 -15.96 9.77 3.55
N ARG A 182 -16.15 9.80 4.87
CA ARG A 182 -17.26 9.09 5.52
C ARG A 182 -18.61 9.64 5.05
N ALA A 183 -18.80 10.96 5.03
CA ALA A 183 -20.02 11.60 4.54
C ALA A 183 -20.25 11.32 3.04
N ALA A 184 -19.20 11.43 2.21
CA ALA A 184 -19.29 11.15 0.79
C ALA A 184 -19.57 9.68 0.47
N SER A 185 -19.14 8.74 1.30
CA SER A 185 -19.34 7.31 1.06
C SER A 185 -20.81 6.86 1.13
N VAL A 186 -21.68 7.60 1.83
CA VAL A 186 -23.11 7.31 1.96
C VAL A 186 -23.97 8.00 0.88
N VAL A 187 -23.40 8.95 0.11
CA VAL A 187 -24.12 9.68 -0.94
C VAL A 187 -23.85 9.05 -2.32
N PRO A 188 -24.87 8.47 -2.98
CA PRO A 188 -24.70 7.92 -4.34
C PRO A 188 -24.19 9.00 -5.32
N GLY A 189 -23.22 8.62 -6.17
CA GLY A 189 -22.66 9.54 -7.17
C GLY A 189 -21.58 10.51 -6.67
N SER A 190 -21.43 10.73 -5.35
CA SER A 190 -20.44 11.63 -4.75
C SER A 190 -19.01 11.33 -5.20
N ARG A 191 -18.64 10.05 -5.32
CA ARG A 191 -17.31 9.63 -5.79
C ARG A 191 -17.05 10.09 -7.22
N ARG A 192 -18.06 10.09 -8.11
CA ARG A 192 -17.92 10.58 -9.50
C ARG A 192 -17.74 12.11 -9.51
N ALA A 193 -18.54 12.84 -8.76
CA ALA A 193 -18.44 14.30 -8.63
C ALA A 193 -17.07 14.73 -8.09
N LEU A 194 -16.62 14.11 -6.98
CA LEU A 194 -15.30 14.38 -6.42
C LEU A 194 -14.16 14.01 -7.37
N ARG A 195 -14.32 12.92 -8.15
CA ARG A 195 -13.34 12.55 -9.17
C ARG A 195 -13.18 13.63 -10.22
N SER A 196 -14.29 14.21 -10.71
CA SER A 196 -14.28 15.29 -11.69
C SER A 196 -13.61 16.54 -11.13
N ALA A 197 -13.97 16.96 -9.93
CA ALA A 197 -13.37 18.12 -9.25
C ALA A 197 -11.85 17.94 -9.02
N LEU A 198 -11.45 16.78 -8.49
CA LEU A 198 -10.03 16.49 -8.23
C LEU A 198 -9.21 16.37 -9.52
N ARG A 199 -9.78 15.92 -10.63
CA ARG A 199 -9.08 15.89 -11.93
C ARG A 199 -8.70 17.29 -12.41
N VAL A 200 -9.51 18.31 -12.17
CA VAL A 200 -9.16 19.70 -12.48
C VAL A 200 -7.93 20.11 -11.67
N ILE A 201 -7.94 19.85 -10.36
CA ILE A 201 -6.79 20.15 -9.49
C ILE A 201 -5.53 19.39 -9.93
N VAL A 202 -5.66 18.11 -10.29
CA VAL A 202 -4.54 17.29 -10.80
C VAL A 202 -3.96 17.88 -12.09
N ARG A 203 -4.80 18.37 -13.01
CA ARG A 203 -4.34 19.03 -14.25
C ARG A 203 -3.55 20.31 -13.95
N LEU A 204 -4.01 21.10 -12.99
CA LEU A 204 -3.32 22.32 -12.54
C LEU A 204 -2.03 22.02 -11.78
N ALA A 205 -1.99 20.90 -11.05
CA ALA A 205 -0.84 20.45 -10.26
C ALA A 205 0.28 19.79 -11.08
N ARG A 206 0.02 19.39 -12.33
CA ARG A 206 1.04 18.86 -13.23
C ARG A 206 1.93 19.98 -13.75
N PRO A 207 3.26 19.88 -13.62
CA PRO A 207 4.15 20.89 -14.20
C PRO A 207 3.97 20.95 -15.72
N ARG A 208 3.98 22.16 -16.27
CA ARG A 208 3.83 22.43 -17.73
C ARG A 208 4.97 21.91 -18.61
N SER A 209 6.00 21.30 -18.01
CA SER A 209 7.21 20.82 -18.70
C SER A 209 7.14 19.42 -19.29
N ALA A 210 5.95 18.91 -19.59
CA ALA A 210 5.75 17.62 -20.27
C ALA A 210 4.84 17.80 -21.52
N ARG A 211 5.16 18.79 -22.35
CA ARG A 211 4.70 18.87 -23.74
C ARG A 211 5.88 18.84 -24.68
#